data_25fb877ffe8ca9401b8d36a6abdd5df9
#
_entry.id   25fb877ffe8ca9401b8d36a6abdd5df9
#
_cell.length_a   1.000
_cell.length_b   1.000
_cell.length_c   1.000
_cell.angle_alpha   90.00
_cell.angle_beta   90.00
_cell.angle_gamma   90.00
#
_symmetry.space_group_name_H-M   'P 1'
#
loop_
_entity.id
_entity.type
_entity.pdbx_description
1 polymer ?
#
loop_
_entity_poly.entity_id
_entity_poly.type
_entity_poly.pdbx_seq_one_letter_code
_entity_poly.pdbx_strand_id
1 'polypeptide(L)'
;AQTVKSVPAVQLTYLGTAGWVIQDENVTVLVDPYISRLKYGGGGHPDDNRPEFARTDLAWSDTELIDSIITHADLILVTHGHFDHLADVPYIDKKTGAKVIGNETVITILRAYEVPEDQLYAVGGGEDYQFEGFSVRVVPSLHSALGEKHYHVSRRWTEESGLKAPL
;
A
#
# COMPACT_ATOMS: atom_id res chain seq x y z
N ALA A 1 39.33 20.62 -14.71
CA ALA A 1 38.72 19.62 -13.85
C ALA A 1 37.27 19.46 -14.30
N GLN A 2 36.89 18.31 -14.85
CA GLN A 2 35.48 17.98 -15.11
C GLN A 2 34.82 17.68 -13.79
N THR A 3 33.83 18.48 -13.41
CA THR A 3 32.94 18.18 -12.28
C THR A 3 32.07 16.99 -12.70
N VAL A 4 32.34 15.81 -12.16
CA VAL A 4 31.44 14.67 -12.28
C VAL A 4 30.16 15.05 -11.53
N LYS A 5 29.07 15.32 -12.26
CA LYS A 5 27.75 15.46 -11.64
C LYS A 5 27.43 14.12 -10.96
N SER A 6 27.27 14.14 -9.64
CA SER A 6 26.75 12.98 -8.92
C SER A 6 25.37 12.63 -9.52
N VAL A 7 25.20 11.38 -9.94
CA VAL A 7 23.87 10.89 -10.28
C VAL A 7 23.08 10.86 -8.97
N PRO A 8 21.87 11.42 -8.92
CA PRO A 8 21.02 11.32 -7.74
C PRO A 8 20.87 9.86 -7.34
N ALA A 9 21.18 9.53 -6.10
CA ALA A 9 21.06 8.17 -5.62
C ALA A 9 19.60 7.90 -5.23
N VAL A 10 18.99 6.87 -5.83
CA VAL A 10 17.71 6.35 -5.37
C VAL A 10 17.97 5.41 -4.20
N GLN A 11 17.35 5.69 -3.07
CA GLN A 11 17.39 4.84 -1.88
C GLN A 11 16.16 3.93 -1.86
N LEU A 12 16.41 2.65 -1.56
CA LEU A 12 15.37 1.64 -1.36
C LEU A 12 15.42 1.16 0.08
N THR A 13 14.31 1.30 0.80
CA THR A 13 14.16 0.78 2.17
C THR A 13 13.07 -0.27 2.19
N TYR A 14 13.40 -1.47 2.59
CA TYR A 14 12.45 -2.58 2.72
C TYR A 14 11.67 -2.46 4.03
N LEU A 15 10.34 -2.41 3.94
CA LEU A 15 9.44 -2.31 5.09
C LEU A 15 8.94 -3.67 5.59
N GLY A 16 9.22 -4.73 4.89
CA GLY A 16 8.69 -6.08 5.16
C GLY A 16 7.46 -6.42 4.32
N THR A 17 7.05 -7.69 4.30
CA THR A 17 6.00 -8.24 3.43
C THR A 17 6.29 -7.92 1.95
N ALA A 18 5.52 -7.06 1.33
CA ALA A 18 5.80 -6.51 -0.01
C ALA A 18 6.18 -5.02 0.04
N GLY A 19 6.38 -4.46 1.25
CA GLY A 19 6.48 -3.03 1.49
C GLY A 19 7.86 -2.45 1.17
N TRP A 20 7.87 -1.31 0.49
CA TRP A 20 9.08 -0.56 0.15
C TRP A 20 8.87 0.95 0.27
N VAL A 21 9.93 1.64 0.67
CA VAL A 21 10.12 3.08 0.43
C VAL A 21 11.13 3.20 -0.71
N ILE A 22 10.76 3.95 -1.74
CA ILE A 22 11.61 4.32 -2.87
C ILE A 22 11.75 5.83 -2.80
N GLN A 23 12.96 6.32 -2.56
CA GLN A 23 13.19 7.73 -2.28
C GLN A 23 14.40 8.26 -3.02
N ASP A 24 14.29 9.49 -3.55
CA ASP A 24 15.41 10.32 -3.98
C ASP A 24 15.37 11.68 -3.26
N GLU A 25 16.14 12.66 -3.75
CA GLU A 25 16.21 14.00 -3.15
C GLU A 25 14.87 14.76 -3.21
N ASN A 26 13.95 14.40 -4.10
CA ASN A 26 12.75 15.18 -4.42
C ASN A 26 11.44 14.40 -4.19
N VAL A 27 11.48 13.08 -4.19
CA VAL A 27 10.30 12.23 -4.23
C VAL A 27 10.41 11.06 -3.27
N THR A 28 9.31 10.78 -2.58
CA THR A 28 9.13 9.58 -1.75
C THR A 28 7.92 8.78 -2.23
N VAL A 29 8.15 7.59 -2.74
CA VAL A 29 7.12 6.65 -3.18
C VAL A 29 7.08 5.47 -2.22
N LEU A 30 5.89 5.14 -1.73
CA LEU A 30 5.65 3.94 -0.95
C LEU A 30 5.02 2.86 -1.83
N VAL A 31 5.42 1.63 -1.64
CA VAL A 31 4.79 0.46 -2.27
C VAL A 31 4.30 -0.46 -1.16
N ASP A 32 3.02 -0.83 -1.18
CA ASP A 32 2.40 -1.74 -0.21
C ASP A 32 2.86 -1.52 1.25
N PRO A 33 2.75 -0.30 1.79
CA PRO A 33 3.32 0.05 3.09
C PRO A 33 2.53 -0.59 4.24
N TYR A 34 2.86 -1.84 4.58
CA TYR A 34 2.27 -2.57 5.70
C TYR A 34 3.27 -2.67 6.86
N ILE A 35 3.22 -1.69 7.75
CA ILE A 35 4.17 -1.50 8.85
C ILE A 35 3.65 -2.15 10.14
N SER A 36 2.35 -2.09 10.39
CA SER A 36 1.70 -2.62 11.60
C SER A 36 1.85 -4.12 11.78
N ARG A 37 1.94 -4.87 10.69
CA ARG A 37 2.20 -6.32 10.66
C ARG A 37 1.37 -7.09 11.67
N LEU A 38 0.04 -7.03 11.51
CA LEU A 38 -0.89 -7.76 12.34
C LEU A 38 -0.53 -9.25 12.40
N LYS A 39 -0.51 -9.83 13.59
CA LYS A 39 -0.20 -11.25 13.77
C LYS A 39 -1.39 -12.09 13.31
N TYR A 40 -1.30 -12.68 12.14
CA TYR A 40 -2.39 -13.41 11.51
C TYR A 40 -2.07 -14.90 11.35
N GLY A 41 -3.03 -15.76 11.72
CA GLY A 41 -3.01 -17.18 11.38
C GLY A 41 -2.01 -18.03 12.15
N GLY A 42 -1.63 -17.67 13.36
CA GLY A 42 -0.72 -18.46 14.21
C GLY A 42 0.73 -18.57 13.69
N GLY A 43 1.05 -17.85 12.61
CA GLY A 43 2.36 -17.80 12.00
C GLY A 43 3.15 -16.60 12.50
N GLY A 44 3.82 -16.72 13.64
CA GLY A 44 4.69 -15.69 14.15
C GLY A 44 5.96 -16.29 14.75
N HIS A 45 6.95 -15.45 15.04
CA HIS A 45 8.09 -15.87 15.84
C HIS A 45 7.59 -16.33 17.22
N PRO A 46 8.16 -17.37 17.83
CA PRO A 46 7.76 -17.86 19.18
C PRO A 46 7.69 -16.77 20.24
N ASP A 47 8.54 -15.73 20.13
CA ASP A 47 8.60 -14.61 21.08
C ASP A 47 7.66 -13.44 20.71
N ASP A 48 6.82 -13.58 19.68
CA ASP A 48 5.86 -12.55 19.30
C ASP A 48 4.64 -12.56 20.23
N ASN A 49 4.65 -11.67 21.22
CA ASN A 49 3.60 -11.54 22.23
C ASN A 49 2.40 -10.68 21.78
N ARG A 50 2.38 -10.18 20.53
CA ARG A 50 1.25 -9.40 20.03
C ARG A 50 -0.01 -10.27 19.97
N PRO A 51 -1.21 -9.67 20.16
CA PRO A 51 -2.46 -10.41 20.03
C PRO A 51 -2.60 -10.96 18.60
N GLU A 52 -3.16 -12.16 18.50
CA GLU A 52 -3.51 -12.71 17.19
C GLU A 52 -4.66 -11.91 16.56
N PHE A 53 -4.55 -11.69 15.27
CA PHE A 53 -5.56 -11.05 14.43
C PHE A 53 -6.36 -12.14 13.70
N ALA A 54 -7.66 -12.18 13.94
CA ALA A 54 -8.57 -13.09 13.27
C ALA A 54 -9.25 -12.42 12.07
N ARG A 55 -9.81 -13.23 11.15
CA ARG A 55 -10.54 -12.70 9.97
C ARG A 55 -11.77 -11.85 10.31
N THR A 56 -12.29 -11.99 11.51
CA THR A 56 -13.45 -11.25 12.01
C THR A 56 -13.09 -9.96 12.72
N ASP A 57 -11.79 -9.74 12.96
CA ASP A 57 -11.32 -8.57 13.67
C ASP A 57 -11.20 -7.38 12.71
N LEU A 58 -11.36 -6.20 13.28
CA LEU A 58 -11.10 -4.97 12.55
C LEU A 58 -9.58 -4.79 12.39
N ALA A 59 -9.13 -4.57 11.17
CA ALA A 59 -7.74 -4.18 10.93
C ALA A 59 -7.47 -2.82 11.59
N TRP A 60 -6.32 -2.70 12.22
CA TRP A 60 -5.87 -1.48 12.89
C TRP A 60 -4.44 -1.14 12.46
N SER A 61 -4.09 0.12 12.60
CA SER A 61 -2.76 0.62 12.29
C SER A 61 -2.01 0.97 13.57
N ASP A 62 -0.77 0.50 13.68
CA ASP A 62 0.18 0.93 14.71
C ASP A 62 0.71 2.32 14.34
N THR A 63 -0.05 3.34 14.74
CA THR A 63 0.22 4.73 14.35
C THR A 63 1.56 5.24 14.89
N GLU A 64 1.97 4.81 16.09
CA GLU A 64 3.26 5.21 16.68
C GLU A 64 4.42 4.64 15.86
N LEU A 65 4.32 3.37 15.49
CA LEU A 65 5.34 2.72 14.66
C LEU A 65 5.39 3.33 13.26
N ILE A 66 4.23 3.57 12.63
CA ILE A 66 4.15 4.22 11.33
C ILE A 66 4.78 5.61 11.39
N ASP A 67 4.46 6.38 12.42
CA ASP A 67 4.96 7.75 12.59
C ASP A 67 6.48 7.82 12.76
N SER A 68 7.06 6.79 13.36
CA SER A 68 8.51 6.68 13.52
C SER A 68 9.25 6.37 12.22
N ILE A 69 8.57 5.78 11.22
CA ILE A 69 9.17 5.29 9.97
C ILE A 69 8.80 6.20 8.80
N ILE A 70 7.53 6.56 8.66
CA ILE A 70 7.02 7.35 7.54
C ILE A 70 6.80 8.79 7.98
N THR A 71 7.66 9.68 7.55
CA THR A 71 7.54 11.12 7.81
C THR A 71 6.89 11.88 6.67
N HIS A 72 7.02 11.36 5.44
CA HIS A 72 6.50 11.96 4.22
C HIS A 72 6.25 10.88 3.16
N ALA A 73 5.29 11.14 2.27
CA ALA A 73 5.07 10.40 1.04
C ALA A 73 4.40 11.31 0.00
N ASP A 74 4.82 11.22 -1.25
CA ASP A 74 4.20 11.89 -2.40
C ASP A 74 3.23 10.95 -3.11
N LEU A 75 3.55 9.66 -3.13
CA LEU A 75 2.79 8.64 -3.83
C LEU A 75 2.80 7.33 -3.05
N ILE A 76 1.64 6.67 -3.01
CA ILE A 76 1.47 5.31 -2.49
C ILE A 76 0.98 4.43 -3.62
N LEU A 77 1.69 3.35 -3.89
CA LEU A 77 1.32 2.31 -4.85
C LEU A 77 0.82 1.10 -4.10
N VAL A 78 -0.41 0.67 -4.36
CA VAL A 78 -1.00 -0.51 -3.73
C VAL A 78 -1.29 -1.56 -4.79
N THR A 79 -0.61 -2.70 -4.71
CA THR A 79 -0.70 -3.75 -5.71
C THR A 79 -2.07 -4.44 -5.71
N HIS A 80 -2.66 -4.66 -4.53
CA HIS A 80 -4.01 -5.23 -4.39
C HIS A 80 -4.61 -4.99 -2.98
N GLY A 81 -5.89 -5.33 -2.81
CA GLY A 81 -6.68 -4.98 -1.64
C GLY A 81 -6.62 -5.96 -0.46
N HIS A 82 -5.58 -6.79 -0.33
CA HIS A 82 -5.39 -7.58 0.89
C HIS A 82 -4.89 -6.70 2.03
N PHE A 83 -5.23 -7.09 3.28
CA PHE A 83 -4.92 -6.29 4.46
C PHE A 83 -3.40 -6.07 4.66
N ASP A 84 -2.59 -7.06 4.32
CA ASP A 84 -1.12 -7.01 4.43
C ASP A 84 -0.44 -6.13 3.36
N HIS A 85 -1.23 -5.45 2.53
CA HIS A 85 -0.80 -4.42 1.57
C HIS A 85 -1.49 -3.08 1.82
N LEU A 86 -2.72 -3.11 2.34
CA LEU A 86 -3.61 -1.95 2.37
C LEU A 86 -3.92 -1.42 3.79
N ALA A 87 -3.78 -2.22 4.86
CA ALA A 87 -4.30 -1.86 6.18
C ALA A 87 -3.80 -0.52 6.71
N ASP A 88 -2.53 -0.18 6.48
CA ASP A 88 -1.93 1.06 6.98
C ASP A 88 -2.10 2.26 6.03
N VAL A 89 -2.49 2.01 4.78
CA VAL A 89 -2.60 3.05 3.74
C VAL A 89 -3.56 4.17 4.12
N PRO A 90 -4.76 3.92 4.67
CA PRO A 90 -5.68 5.00 5.05
C PRO A 90 -5.08 5.97 6.07
N TYR A 91 -4.31 5.46 7.03
CA TYR A 91 -3.64 6.30 8.02
C TYR A 91 -2.49 7.09 7.39
N ILE A 92 -1.64 6.42 6.60
CA ILE A 92 -0.49 7.05 5.94
C ILE A 92 -0.95 8.14 4.97
N ASP A 93 -2.00 7.87 4.20
CA ASP A 93 -2.59 8.84 3.28
C ASP A 93 -3.06 10.10 4.01
N LYS A 94 -3.91 9.94 5.04
CA LYS A 94 -4.42 11.07 5.84
C LYS A 94 -3.31 11.89 6.50
N LYS A 95 -2.21 11.24 6.87
CA LYS A 95 -1.04 11.89 7.47
C LYS A 95 -0.23 12.68 6.44
N THR A 96 -0.01 12.13 5.26
CA THR A 96 0.94 12.66 4.27
C THR A 96 0.27 13.48 3.18
N GLY A 97 -1.01 13.23 2.88
CA GLY A 97 -1.71 13.77 1.74
C GLY A 97 -1.22 13.19 0.41
N ALA A 98 -0.61 12.01 0.44
CA ALA A 98 -0.06 11.37 -0.74
C ALA A 98 -1.15 10.97 -1.73
N LYS A 99 -0.81 10.92 -3.02
CA LYS A 99 -1.69 10.28 -4.01
C LYS A 99 -1.61 8.77 -3.89
N VAL A 100 -2.72 8.07 -4.12
CA VAL A 100 -2.77 6.61 -4.08
C VAL A 100 -3.16 6.05 -5.44
N ILE A 101 -2.32 5.17 -5.98
CA ILE A 101 -2.60 4.40 -7.19
C ILE A 101 -2.87 2.95 -6.77
N GLY A 102 -4.01 2.41 -7.16
CA GLY A 102 -4.38 1.03 -6.89
C GLY A 102 -5.52 0.55 -7.78
N ASN A 103 -5.82 -0.74 -7.74
CA ASN A 103 -6.94 -1.26 -8.51
C ASN A 103 -8.29 -0.80 -7.91
N GLU A 104 -9.38 -1.03 -8.63
CA GLU A 104 -10.73 -0.60 -8.24
C GLU A 104 -11.13 -1.08 -6.83
N THR A 105 -10.69 -2.26 -6.41
CA THR A 105 -10.96 -2.78 -5.05
C THR A 105 -10.25 -1.94 -4.00
N VAL A 106 -8.98 -1.62 -4.22
CA VAL A 106 -8.19 -0.75 -3.32
C VAL A 106 -8.87 0.60 -3.18
N ILE A 107 -9.22 1.23 -4.29
CA ILE A 107 -9.84 2.55 -4.30
C ILE A 107 -11.21 2.54 -3.61
N THR A 108 -12.03 1.50 -3.82
CA THR A 108 -13.32 1.35 -3.13
C THR A 108 -13.15 1.24 -1.62
N ILE A 109 -12.16 0.49 -1.15
CA ILE A 109 -11.85 0.39 0.28
C ILE A 109 -11.39 1.75 0.83
N LEU A 110 -10.49 2.45 0.14
CA LEU A 110 -9.99 3.75 0.58
C LEU A 110 -11.10 4.82 0.64
N ARG A 111 -12.06 4.80 -0.29
CA ARG A 111 -13.27 5.63 -0.20
C ARG A 111 -14.08 5.35 1.06
N ALA A 112 -14.20 4.08 1.45
CA ALA A 112 -14.89 3.70 2.69
C ALA A 112 -14.16 4.19 3.96
N TYR A 113 -12.86 4.42 3.86
CA TYR A 113 -12.05 5.07 4.90
C TYR A 113 -12.01 6.60 4.78
N GLU A 114 -12.83 7.18 3.88
CA GLU A 114 -12.92 8.62 3.67
C GLU A 114 -11.61 9.28 3.21
N VAL A 115 -10.81 8.56 2.42
CA VAL A 115 -9.67 9.15 1.71
C VAL A 115 -10.20 10.08 0.62
N PRO A 116 -9.67 11.32 0.48
CA PRO A 116 -10.16 12.30 -0.50
C PRO A 116 -10.08 11.79 -1.94
N GLU A 117 -11.16 12.01 -2.72
CA GLU A 117 -11.28 11.49 -4.08
C GLU A 117 -10.21 12.02 -5.04
N ASP A 118 -9.71 13.22 -4.82
CA ASP A 118 -8.64 13.85 -5.62
C ASP A 118 -7.25 13.23 -5.38
N GLN A 119 -7.12 12.39 -4.37
CA GLN A 119 -5.92 11.60 -4.08
C GLN A 119 -5.97 10.20 -4.69
N LEU A 120 -7.14 9.72 -5.16
CA LEU A 120 -7.37 8.33 -5.55
C LEU A 120 -7.31 8.13 -7.06
N TYR A 121 -6.48 7.18 -7.51
CA TYR A 121 -6.30 6.83 -8.92
C TYR A 121 -6.56 5.35 -9.13
N ALA A 122 -7.73 5.00 -9.68
CA ALA A 122 -8.08 3.63 -10.02
C ALA A 122 -7.38 3.18 -11.30
N VAL A 123 -6.77 2.00 -11.30
CA VAL A 123 -6.06 1.43 -12.44
C VAL A 123 -6.48 0.00 -12.73
N GLY A 124 -6.36 -0.39 -13.99
CA GLY A 124 -6.66 -1.75 -14.47
C GLY A 124 -5.50 -2.45 -15.16
N GLY A 125 -4.43 -1.70 -15.46
CA GLY A 125 -3.25 -2.17 -16.16
C GLY A 125 -3.10 -1.59 -17.55
N GLY A 126 -1.89 -1.13 -17.87
CA GLY A 126 -1.55 -0.45 -19.12
C GLY A 126 -1.42 1.06 -19.00
N GLU A 127 -1.86 1.64 -17.88
CA GLU A 127 -1.73 3.06 -17.61
C GLU A 127 -0.25 3.45 -17.42
N ASP A 128 0.07 4.68 -17.83
CA ASP A 128 1.40 5.27 -17.70
C ASP A 128 1.24 6.70 -17.17
N TYR A 129 1.52 6.89 -15.89
CA TYR A 129 1.44 8.17 -15.20
C TYR A 129 2.78 8.86 -15.23
N GLN A 130 2.79 10.10 -15.72
CA GLN A 130 3.97 10.95 -15.74
C GLN A 130 3.90 11.95 -14.59
N PHE A 131 4.91 11.93 -13.74
CA PHE A 131 5.12 12.88 -12.65
C PHE A 131 6.35 13.73 -12.91
N GLU A 132 6.57 14.76 -12.13
CA GLU A 132 7.80 15.52 -12.22
C GLU A 132 8.98 14.68 -11.72
N GLY A 133 9.90 14.35 -12.62
CA GLY A 133 11.12 13.60 -12.31
C GLY A 133 10.99 12.06 -12.35
N PHE A 134 9.79 11.49 -12.44
CA PHE A 134 9.59 10.04 -12.54
C PHE A 134 8.30 9.65 -13.27
N SER A 135 8.13 8.38 -13.58
CA SER A 135 6.88 7.85 -14.13
C SER A 135 6.52 6.52 -13.48
N VAL A 136 5.21 6.21 -13.49
CA VAL A 136 4.67 4.93 -13.01
C VAL A 136 3.92 4.26 -14.14
N ARG A 137 4.41 3.10 -14.58
CA ARG A 137 3.70 2.25 -15.53
C ARG A 137 3.03 1.09 -14.82
N VAL A 138 1.73 0.97 -15.01
CA VAL A 138 0.93 -0.11 -14.42
C VAL A 138 0.98 -1.33 -15.33
N VAL A 139 1.53 -2.42 -14.82
CA VAL A 139 1.57 -3.70 -15.52
C VAL A 139 0.52 -4.64 -14.93
N PRO A 140 -0.46 -5.12 -15.72
CA PRO A 140 -1.45 -6.05 -15.21
C PRO A 140 -0.79 -7.35 -14.76
N SER A 141 -1.20 -7.83 -13.59
CA SER A 141 -0.68 -9.05 -12.99
C SER A 141 -1.80 -9.84 -12.33
N LEU A 142 -1.58 -11.13 -12.16
CA LEU A 142 -2.46 -12.00 -11.40
C LEU A 142 -1.88 -12.20 -10.01
N HIS A 143 -2.76 -12.24 -9.01
CA HIS A 143 -2.37 -12.66 -7.67
C HIS A 143 -1.85 -14.11 -7.71
N SER A 144 -0.93 -14.47 -6.80
CA SER A 144 -0.49 -15.86 -6.67
C SER A 144 -1.67 -16.79 -6.38
N ALA A 145 -1.60 -18.01 -6.91
CA ALA A 145 -2.61 -19.02 -6.65
C ALA A 145 -2.59 -19.42 -5.17
N LEU A 146 -3.76 -19.41 -4.54
CA LEU A 146 -3.96 -19.85 -3.17
C LEU A 146 -4.75 -21.18 -3.18
N GLY A 147 -4.28 -22.18 -2.39
CA GLY A 147 -4.91 -23.49 -2.29
C GLY A 147 -4.87 -24.27 -3.61
N GLU A 148 -5.98 -24.87 -4.00
CA GLU A 148 -6.10 -25.68 -5.22
C GLU A 148 -6.17 -24.82 -6.50
N LYS A 149 -5.12 -24.06 -6.81
CA LYS A 149 -4.95 -23.28 -8.03
C LYS A 149 -6.02 -22.20 -8.29
N HIS A 150 -6.57 -21.61 -7.24
CA HIS A 150 -7.47 -20.47 -7.39
C HIS A 150 -6.68 -19.17 -7.36
N TYR A 151 -6.77 -18.39 -8.43
CA TYR A 151 -6.27 -17.01 -8.46
C TYR A 151 -7.28 -16.09 -7.80
N HIS A 152 -6.83 -15.26 -6.87
CA HIS A 152 -7.64 -14.14 -6.41
C HIS A 152 -7.76 -13.13 -7.55
N VAL A 153 -8.95 -13.01 -8.08
CA VAL A 153 -9.30 -11.92 -8.98
C VAL A 153 -9.81 -10.78 -8.11
N SER A 154 -9.24 -9.60 -8.26
CA SER A 154 -9.80 -8.39 -7.68
C SER A 154 -11.24 -8.25 -8.17
N ARG A 155 -12.21 -8.50 -7.28
CA ARG A 155 -13.61 -8.28 -7.60
C ARG A 155 -13.89 -6.80 -7.45
N ARG A 156 -14.61 -6.24 -8.41
CA ARG A 156 -15.16 -4.91 -8.26
C ARG A 156 -16.18 -4.94 -7.13
N TRP A 157 -15.85 -4.30 -6.03
CA TRP A 157 -16.78 -4.08 -4.95
C TRP A 157 -17.63 -2.86 -5.30
N THR A 158 -18.95 -2.97 -5.18
CA THR A 158 -19.88 -1.90 -5.38
C THR A 158 -20.57 -1.60 -4.05
N GLU A 159 -21.19 -0.43 -3.92
CA GLU A 159 -22.02 -0.09 -2.74
C GLU A 159 -23.07 -1.17 -2.43
N GLU A 160 -23.58 -1.83 -3.47
CA GLU A 160 -24.53 -2.95 -3.36
C GLU A 160 -23.93 -4.19 -2.70
N SER A 161 -22.60 -4.33 -2.66
CA SER A 161 -21.92 -5.46 -2.02
C SER A 161 -21.96 -5.44 -0.50
N GLY A 162 -22.51 -4.37 0.11
CA GLY A 162 -22.67 -4.23 1.55
C GLY A 162 -21.36 -4.05 2.31
N LEU A 163 -20.32 -3.56 1.64
CA LEU A 163 -19.05 -3.20 2.28
C LEU A 163 -19.32 -2.18 3.38
N LYS A 164 -19.14 -2.62 4.61
CA LYS A 164 -19.06 -1.71 5.75
C LYS A 164 -17.59 -1.55 6.08
N ALA A 165 -17.08 -0.33 6.00
CA ALA A 165 -15.78 -0.02 6.58
C ALA A 165 -15.88 -0.12 8.12
N PRO A 166 -14.79 -0.51 8.80
CA PRO A 166 -13.53 -1.03 8.28
C PRO A 166 -13.59 -2.54 8.03
N LEU A 167 -12.87 -2.99 7.02
CA LEU A 167 -12.66 -4.40 6.75
C LEU A 167 -11.63 -4.98 7.69
#